data_89e4e1527554eb27fb2c262cdf2ff0d0
#
_entry.id   89e4e1527554eb27fb2c262cdf2ff0d0
#
_cell.length_a   1.000
_cell.length_b   1.000
_cell.length_c   1.000
_cell.angle_alpha   90.00
_cell.angle_beta   90.00
_cell.angle_gamma   90.00
#
_symmetry.space_group_name_H-M   'P 1'
#
loop_
_entity.id
_entity.type
_entity.pdbx_description
1 polymer ?
#
loop_
_entity_poly.entity_id
_entity_poly.type
_entity_poly.pdbx_seq_one_letter_code
_entity_poly.pdbx_strand_id
1 'polypeptide(L)'
;MEKPLRIGVLALQGNFREHAAVLRRLGAEPVEVRLPEQLDGLDGLIIPGGESTTIGRLMRLYGLDEAVREFGGPILGTCAGMIVLDRDHLGLGDYRTRRNAFGRQVKSFEADLDVGDGDEPLRAVFIRAPWLEEAGPDVEVLAEVDGHPVLAREGRLLVAAFHPELTDDTRVHERFLNIVREEGRVRA
;
A
#
# COMPACT_ATOMS: atom_id res chain seq x y z
N MET A 1 -20.20 -17.58 -11.19
CA MET A 1 -19.54 -16.84 -10.11
C MET A 1 -18.17 -16.39 -10.60
N GLU A 2 -17.85 -15.11 -10.44
CA GLU A 2 -16.50 -14.64 -10.76
C GLU A 2 -15.49 -15.28 -9.79
N LYS A 3 -14.34 -15.65 -10.32
CA LYS A 3 -13.23 -16.17 -9.51
C LYS A 3 -12.76 -15.07 -8.56
N PRO A 4 -12.51 -15.39 -7.26
CA PRO A 4 -12.00 -14.38 -6.34
C PRO A 4 -10.65 -13.83 -6.83
N LEU A 5 -10.44 -12.53 -6.62
CA LEU A 5 -9.16 -11.89 -6.92
C LEU A 5 -8.08 -12.47 -6.02
N ARG A 6 -6.95 -12.84 -6.61
CA ARG A 6 -5.77 -13.34 -5.90
C ARG A 6 -4.82 -12.19 -5.64
N ILE A 7 -4.72 -11.79 -4.38
CA ILE A 7 -3.92 -10.65 -3.96
C ILE A 7 -2.73 -11.13 -3.12
N GLY A 8 -1.53 -10.91 -3.63
CA GLY A 8 -0.30 -11.15 -2.88
C GLY A 8 -0.19 -10.17 -1.71
N VAL A 9 0.28 -10.64 -0.58
CA VAL A 9 0.70 -9.82 0.55
C VAL A 9 2.14 -10.17 0.87
N LEU A 10 3.04 -9.19 0.71
CA LEU A 10 4.45 -9.40 1.00
C LEU A 10 4.63 -9.78 2.47
N ALA A 11 5.09 -10.99 2.74
CA ALA A 11 5.09 -11.61 4.07
C ALA A 11 6.52 -11.80 4.61
N LEU A 12 7.38 -10.79 4.43
CA LEU A 12 8.76 -10.81 4.93
C LEU A 12 8.86 -10.28 6.35
N GLN A 13 8.14 -9.19 6.63
CA GLN A 13 8.12 -8.51 7.94
C GLN A 13 6.91 -7.57 7.99
N GLY A 14 6.34 -7.32 9.16
CA GLY A 14 5.27 -6.34 9.36
C GLY A 14 3.86 -6.94 9.36
N ASN A 15 2.88 -6.10 9.04
CA ASN A 15 1.44 -6.37 9.25
C ASN A 15 0.77 -7.15 8.09
N PHE A 16 1.45 -8.13 7.54
CA PHE A 16 0.90 -8.90 6.41
C PHE A 16 -0.34 -9.74 6.77
N ARG A 17 -0.42 -10.24 8.01
CA ARG A 17 -1.58 -11.04 8.47
C ARG A 17 -2.86 -10.20 8.58
N GLU A 18 -2.74 -8.97 9.05
CA GLU A 18 -3.83 -8.02 9.21
C GLU A 18 -4.40 -7.63 7.84
N HIS A 19 -3.55 -7.36 6.84
CA HIS A 19 -3.97 -7.15 5.45
C HIS A 19 -4.68 -8.38 4.88
N ALA A 20 -4.14 -9.58 5.10
CA ALA A 20 -4.77 -10.81 4.65
C ALA A 20 -6.17 -11.01 5.25
N ALA A 21 -6.36 -10.65 6.51
CA ALA A 21 -7.66 -10.72 7.18
C ALA A 21 -8.67 -9.76 6.53
N VAL A 22 -8.28 -8.54 6.21
CA VAL A 22 -9.15 -7.57 5.50
C VAL A 22 -9.53 -8.10 4.12
N LEU A 23 -8.57 -8.63 3.36
CA LEU A 23 -8.82 -9.19 2.03
C LEU A 23 -9.84 -10.33 2.06
N ARG A 24 -9.74 -11.24 3.05
CA ARG A 24 -10.75 -12.32 3.23
C ARG A 24 -12.13 -11.77 3.52
N ARG A 25 -12.24 -10.75 4.38
CA ARG A 25 -13.53 -10.09 4.66
C ARG A 25 -14.15 -9.49 3.40
N LEU A 26 -13.35 -9.03 2.45
CA LEU A 26 -13.77 -8.45 1.17
C LEU A 26 -13.96 -9.50 0.07
N GLY A 27 -13.81 -10.78 0.36
CA GLY A 27 -14.01 -11.87 -0.59
C GLY A 27 -12.84 -12.09 -1.57
N ALA A 28 -11.68 -11.48 -1.33
CA ALA A 28 -10.45 -11.76 -2.07
C ALA A 28 -9.67 -12.91 -1.44
N GLU A 29 -8.83 -13.56 -2.24
CA GLU A 29 -7.92 -14.62 -1.81
C GLU A 29 -6.53 -14.04 -1.53
N PRO A 30 -6.10 -13.90 -0.27
CA PRO A 30 -4.75 -13.45 0.03
C PRO A 30 -3.74 -14.58 -0.18
N VAL A 31 -2.61 -14.23 -0.79
CA VAL A 31 -1.47 -15.14 -0.99
C VAL A 31 -0.25 -14.52 -0.31
N GLU A 32 0.32 -15.19 0.68
CA GLU A 32 1.56 -14.75 1.31
C GLU A 32 2.73 -14.89 0.35
N VAL A 33 3.44 -13.78 0.07
CA VAL A 33 4.57 -13.72 -0.86
C VAL A 33 5.87 -13.58 -0.08
N ARG A 34 6.75 -14.55 -0.22
CA ARG A 34 8.11 -14.57 0.34
C ARG A 34 9.18 -14.82 -0.71
N LEU A 35 8.79 -15.33 -1.88
CA LEU A 35 9.68 -15.70 -2.98
C LEU A 35 9.13 -15.15 -4.31
N PRO A 36 10.01 -14.84 -5.28
CA PRO A 36 9.61 -14.25 -6.57
C PRO A 36 8.56 -15.05 -7.34
N GLU A 37 8.67 -16.38 -7.36
CA GLU A 37 7.73 -17.25 -8.08
C GLU A 37 6.30 -17.19 -7.54
N GLN A 38 6.11 -16.73 -6.32
CA GLN A 38 4.78 -16.57 -5.71
C GLN A 38 4.01 -15.34 -6.24
N LEU A 39 4.67 -14.47 -6.99
CA LEU A 39 4.02 -13.36 -7.70
C LEU A 39 3.26 -13.82 -8.95
N ASP A 40 3.56 -15.01 -9.46
CA ASP A 40 2.94 -15.52 -10.68
C ASP A 40 1.44 -15.75 -10.51
N GLY A 41 0.67 -15.22 -11.44
CA GLY A 41 -0.79 -15.37 -11.46
C GLY A 41 -1.54 -14.59 -10.39
N LEU A 42 -0.90 -13.59 -9.76
CA LEU A 42 -1.58 -12.65 -8.87
C LEU A 42 -2.23 -11.51 -9.64
N ASP A 43 -3.38 -11.06 -9.15
CA ASP A 43 -4.11 -9.92 -9.72
C ASP A 43 -3.63 -8.58 -9.16
N GLY A 44 -3.03 -8.58 -7.98
CA GLY A 44 -2.47 -7.40 -7.31
C GLY A 44 -1.53 -7.79 -6.17
N LEU A 45 -0.85 -6.81 -5.61
CA LEU A 45 0.12 -7.00 -4.52
C LEU A 45 -0.05 -5.92 -3.45
N ILE A 46 0.04 -6.31 -2.18
CA ILE A 46 0.15 -5.40 -1.04
C ILE A 46 1.54 -5.50 -0.44
N ILE A 47 2.21 -4.35 -0.27
CA ILE A 47 3.44 -4.21 0.52
C ILE A 47 3.05 -3.57 1.86
N PRO A 48 3.06 -4.33 2.96
CA PRO A 48 2.52 -3.88 4.23
C PRO A 48 3.44 -2.92 4.97
N GLY A 49 2.91 -2.30 6.00
CA GLY A 49 3.67 -1.58 7.01
C GLY A 49 4.53 -2.52 7.84
N GLY A 50 5.59 -1.97 8.37
CA GLY A 50 6.60 -2.63 9.18
C GLY A 50 7.81 -1.73 9.27
N GLU A 51 9.01 -2.28 9.23
CA GLU A 51 10.25 -1.51 9.20
C GLU A 51 10.82 -1.50 7.77
N SER A 52 10.81 -0.31 7.12
CA SER A 52 11.13 -0.19 5.68
C SER A 52 12.53 -0.63 5.31
N THR A 53 13.53 -0.38 6.15
CA THR A 53 14.91 -0.81 5.91
C THR A 53 15.04 -2.32 5.93
N THR A 54 14.38 -2.98 6.89
CA THR A 54 14.33 -4.44 7.01
C THR A 54 13.60 -5.06 5.84
N ILE A 55 12.43 -4.54 5.46
CA ILE A 55 11.66 -5.02 4.32
C ILE A 55 12.50 -4.91 3.03
N GLY A 56 13.10 -3.75 2.76
CA GLY A 56 13.92 -3.54 1.59
C GLY A 56 15.16 -4.45 1.54
N ARG A 57 15.80 -4.68 2.69
CA ARG A 57 16.93 -5.61 2.80
C ARG A 57 16.52 -7.06 2.49
N LEU A 58 15.41 -7.52 3.06
CA LEU A 58 14.89 -8.87 2.83
C LEU A 58 14.42 -9.04 1.38
N MET A 59 13.80 -8.04 0.78
CA MET A 59 13.44 -8.08 -0.64
C MET A 59 14.66 -8.30 -1.53
N ARG A 60 15.74 -7.57 -1.31
CA ARG A 60 17.00 -7.76 -2.06
C ARG A 60 17.60 -9.14 -1.82
N LEU A 61 17.60 -9.60 -0.58
CA LEU A 61 18.15 -10.92 -0.22
C LEU A 61 17.44 -12.06 -0.96
N TYR A 62 16.13 -11.96 -1.16
CA TYR A 62 15.31 -12.99 -1.80
C TYR A 62 14.99 -12.72 -3.28
N GLY A 63 15.55 -11.66 -3.86
CA GLY A 63 15.31 -11.29 -5.27
C GLY A 63 13.92 -10.73 -5.54
N LEU A 64 13.21 -10.32 -4.50
CA LEU A 64 11.86 -9.76 -4.62
C LEU A 64 11.85 -8.30 -5.09
N ASP A 65 12.92 -7.57 -4.90
CA ASP A 65 13.05 -6.19 -5.38
C ASP A 65 12.92 -6.11 -6.91
N GLU A 66 13.66 -6.93 -7.64
CA GLU A 66 13.54 -7.02 -9.10
C GLU A 66 12.20 -7.62 -9.54
N ALA A 67 11.77 -8.70 -8.88
CA ALA A 67 10.51 -9.36 -9.21
C ALA A 67 9.30 -8.43 -9.05
N VAL A 68 9.29 -7.58 -8.02
CA VAL A 68 8.23 -6.58 -7.80
C VAL A 68 8.29 -5.46 -8.84
N ARG A 69 9.49 -5.02 -9.25
CA ARG A 69 9.63 -4.06 -10.36
C ARG A 69 9.04 -4.60 -11.66
N GLU A 70 9.20 -5.89 -11.92
CA GLU A 70 8.70 -6.57 -13.12
C GLU A 70 7.24 -7.03 -13.01
N PHE A 71 6.65 -7.00 -11.83
CA PHE A 71 5.31 -7.53 -11.55
C PHE A 71 4.23 -6.94 -12.46
N GLY A 72 4.28 -5.64 -12.70
CA GLY A 72 3.42 -4.94 -13.66
C GLY A 72 1.93 -4.86 -13.29
N GLY A 73 1.49 -5.47 -12.19
CA GLY A 73 0.12 -5.37 -11.67
C GLY A 73 -0.07 -4.22 -10.68
N PRO A 74 -1.32 -3.97 -10.23
CA PRO A 74 -1.59 -2.99 -9.19
C PRO A 74 -0.91 -3.32 -7.86
N ILE A 75 -0.41 -2.29 -7.19
CA ILE A 75 0.26 -2.41 -5.90
C ILE A 75 -0.33 -1.41 -4.90
N LEU A 76 -0.65 -1.89 -3.70
CA LEU A 76 -0.95 -1.07 -2.53
C LEU A 76 0.26 -1.09 -1.59
N GLY A 77 0.82 0.07 -1.27
CA GLY A 77 1.86 0.23 -0.25
C GLY A 77 1.33 1.00 0.95
N THR A 78 1.46 0.46 2.15
CA THR A 78 1.03 1.13 3.38
C THR A 78 2.20 1.35 4.33
N CYS A 79 2.31 2.55 4.88
CA CYS A 79 3.36 2.98 5.81
C CYS A 79 4.77 2.67 5.24
N ALA A 80 5.46 1.66 5.76
CA ALA A 80 6.75 1.19 5.22
C ALA A 80 6.66 0.77 3.75
N GLY A 81 5.54 0.20 3.30
CA GLY A 81 5.30 -0.15 1.91
C GLY A 81 5.27 1.07 0.99
N MET A 82 4.71 2.19 1.43
CA MET A 82 4.77 3.46 0.72
C MET A 82 6.22 3.94 0.54
N ILE A 83 7.05 3.81 1.58
CA ILE A 83 8.48 4.17 1.52
C ILE A 83 9.23 3.27 0.52
N VAL A 84 9.02 1.97 0.59
CA VAL A 84 9.69 0.98 -0.27
C VAL A 84 9.43 1.22 -1.76
N LEU A 85 8.27 1.76 -2.12
CA LEU A 85 7.86 2.01 -3.51
C LEU A 85 8.38 3.33 -4.09
N ASP A 86 8.89 4.26 -3.28
CA ASP A 86 9.25 5.60 -3.71
C ASP A 86 10.48 5.66 -4.65
N ARG A 87 10.79 6.87 -5.15
CA ARG A 87 11.91 7.12 -6.08
C ARG A 87 13.26 6.63 -5.57
N ASP A 88 13.49 6.73 -4.27
CA ASP A 88 14.80 6.45 -3.66
C ASP A 88 14.97 4.96 -3.31
N HIS A 89 13.93 4.14 -3.46
CA HIS A 89 13.94 2.71 -3.17
C HIS A 89 13.63 1.87 -4.41
N LEU A 90 12.44 1.30 -4.58
CA LEU A 90 12.13 0.52 -5.78
C LEU A 90 11.93 1.38 -7.03
N GLY A 91 11.62 2.65 -6.87
CA GLY A 91 11.43 3.59 -7.98
C GLY A 91 10.17 3.33 -8.81
N LEU A 92 9.16 2.66 -8.25
CA LEU A 92 7.90 2.40 -8.93
C LEU A 92 6.94 3.58 -8.86
N GLY A 93 7.00 4.37 -7.78
CA GLY A 93 6.23 5.58 -7.60
C GLY A 93 7.06 6.84 -7.86
N ASP A 94 6.48 7.82 -8.57
CA ASP A 94 7.11 9.12 -8.84
C ASP A 94 6.89 10.10 -7.69
N TYR A 95 7.32 9.70 -6.50
CA TYR A 95 7.25 10.49 -5.28
C TYR A 95 8.42 10.18 -4.35
N ARG A 96 8.69 11.09 -3.43
CA ARG A 96 9.59 10.89 -2.28
C ARG A 96 8.82 10.93 -0.98
N THR A 97 9.25 10.12 -0.04
CA THR A 97 8.69 10.07 1.31
C THR A 97 9.63 10.74 2.30
N ARG A 98 9.05 11.38 3.31
CA ARG A 98 9.74 11.78 4.53
C ARG A 98 9.41 10.80 5.64
N ARG A 99 10.42 10.13 6.17
CA ARG A 99 10.25 9.15 7.27
C ARG A 99 10.07 9.87 8.60
N ASN A 100 9.30 9.26 9.53
CA ASN A 100 9.00 9.82 10.84
C ASN A 100 8.58 11.30 10.76
N ALA A 101 7.73 11.60 9.79
CA ALA A 101 7.44 12.96 9.34
C ALA A 101 6.69 13.80 10.38
N PHE A 102 5.86 13.16 11.22
CA PHE A 102 5.05 13.83 12.25
C PHE A 102 5.81 14.09 13.56
N GLY A 103 7.14 13.93 13.54
CA GLY A 103 8.04 14.23 14.67
C GLY A 103 8.42 12.99 15.47
N ARG A 104 9.63 13.03 16.05
CA ARG A 104 10.22 11.90 16.79
C ARG A 104 9.48 11.55 18.09
N GLN A 105 8.75 12.50 18.67
CA GLN A 105 8.01 12.31 19.91
C GLN A 105 6.60 11.76 19.69
N VAL A 106 6.06 11.90 18.47
CA VAL A 106 4.76 11.37 18.11
C VAL A 106 4.93 9.96 17.54
N LYS A 107 4.71 8.95 18.39
CA LYS A 107 4.85 7.55 18.00
C LYS A 107 3.61 7.05 17.24
N SER A 108 2.42 7.47 17.67
CA SER A 108 1.15 7.10 17.05
C SER A 108 0.09 8.16 17.30
N PHE A 109 -0.83 8.30 16.36
CA PHE A 109 -2.04 9.12 16.48
C PHE A 109 -3.11 8.60 15.53
N GLU A 110 -4.33 9.07 15.72
CA GLU A 110 -5.45 8.81 14.82
C GLU A 110 -5.94 10.14 14.23
N ALA A 111 -6.41 10.10 13.00
CA ALA A 111 -7.00 11.24 12.32
C ALA A 111 -8.21 10.80 11.48
N ASP A 112 -9.14 11.70 11.31
CA ASP A 112 -10.26 11.55 10.41
C ASP A 112 -9.91 12.21 9.07
N LEU A 113 -9.95 11.43 7.98
CA LEU A 113 -9.57 11.88 6.64
C LEU A 113 -10.81 12.03 5.76
N ASP A 114 -10.89 13.16 5.07
CA ASP A 114 -11.80 13.30 3.93
C ASP A 114 -11.14 12.66 2.70
N VAL A 115 -11.74 11.59 2.20
CA VAL A 115 -11.25 10.85 1.02
C VAL A 115 -12.19 11.01 -0.19
N GLY A 116 -13.20 11.86 -0.07
CA GLY A 116 -14.10 12.24 -1.16
C GLY A 116 -15.08 11.17 -1.63
N ASP A 117 -15.25 10.07 -0.89
CA ASP A 117 -16.10 8.95 -1.27
C ASP A 117 -17.25 8.66 -0.30
N GLY A 118 -17.69 9.66 0.43
CA GLY A 118 -18.81 9.52 1.37
C GLY A 118 -18.92 10.70 2.33
N ASP A 119 -20.00 10.72 3.11
CA ASP A 119 -20.27 11.75 4.12
C ASP A 119 -19.47 11.52 5.41
N GLU A 120 -19.00 10.30 5.63
CA GLU A 120 -18.24 9.94 6.84
C GLU A 120 -16.73 9.97 6.57
N PRO A 121 -15.95 10.59 7.47
CA PRO A 121 -14.50 10.58 7.35
C PRO A 121 -13.95 9.16 7.54
N LEU A 122 -12.82 8.89 6.88
CA LEU A 122 -12.06 7.66 7.08
C LEU A 122 -11.19 7.78 8.31
N ARG A 123 -11.37 6.87 9.27
CA ARG A 123 -10.52 6.81 10.46
C ARG A 123 -9.17 6.19 10.11
N ALA A 124 -8.10 6.97 10.24
CA ALA A 124 -6.75 6.55 9.91
C ALA A 124 -5.87 6.44 11.15
N VAL A 125 -5.14 5.32 11.25
CA VAL A 125 -4.17 5.05 12.34
C VAL A 125 -2.77 5.27 11.80
N PHE A 126 -2.04 6.20 12.40
CA PHE A 126 -0.67 6.56 12.06
C PHE A 126 0.28 6.05 13.14
N ILE A 127 1.29 5.29 12.75
CA ILE A 127 2.34 4.76 13.65
C ILE A 127 3.68 5.07 13.03
N ARG A 128 4.43 6.00 13.63
CA ARG A 128 5.72 6.48 13.09
C ARG A 128 5.67 6.77 11.61
N ALA A 129 4.57 7.38 11.17
CA ALA A 129 4.18 7.46 9.78
C ALA A 129 5.09 8.37 8.96
N PRO A 130 5.31 8.04 7.67
CA PRO A 130 5.84 8.97 6.70
C PRO A 130 4.75 9.93 6.22
N TRP A 131 5.14 10.91 5.39
CA TRP A 131 4.24 11.55 4.44
C TRP A 131 4.90 11.63 3.07
N LEU A 132 4.13 11.98 2.05
CA LEU A 132 4.64 12.31 0.73
C LEU A 132 5.24 13.73 0.78
N GLU A 133 6.52 13.87 0.51
CA GLU A 133 7.21 15.16 0.54
C GLU A 133 7.30 15.80 -0.85
N GLU A 134 7.55 14.99 -1.86
CA GLU A 134 7.57 15.39 -3.27
C GLU A 134 6.68 14.44 -4.08
N ALA A 135 5.85 14.98 -4.93
CA ALA A 135 4.99 14.21 -5.83
C ALA A 135 5.15 14.67 -7.26
N GLY A 136 5.30 13.72 -8.17
CA GLY A 136 5.31 13.97 -9.62
C GLY A 136 3.93 14.37 -10.15
N PRO A 137 3.86 14.80 -11.43
CA PRO A 137 2.63 15.37 -12.01
C PRO A 137 1.48 14.38 -12.13
N ASP A 138 1.76 13.08 -12.19
CA ASP A 138 0.76 12.02 -12.33
C ASP A 138 0.30 11.44 -10.98
N VAL A 139 0.84 11.94 -9.88
CA VAL A 139 0.45 11.54 -8.52
C VAL A 139 -0.75 12.35 -8.08
N GLU A 140 -1.89 11.68 -7.92
CA GLU A 140 -3.13 12.25 -7.40
C GLU A 140 -3.17 12.12 -5.87
N VAL A 141 -3.21 13.25 -5.17
CA VAL A 141 -3.36 13.28 -3.71
C VAL A 141 -4.83 13.09 -3.36
N LEU A 142 -5.14 12.06 -2.58
CA LEU A 142 -6.51 11.69 -2.19
C LEU A 142 -6.87 12.16 -0.78
N ALA A 143 -5.90 12.31 0.11
CA ALA A 143 -6.10 12.85 1.46
C ALA A 143 -4.82 13.46 2.03
N GLU A 144 -5.00 14.43 2.92
CA GLU A 144 -3.92 15.14 3.60
C GLU A 144 -4.18 15.23 5.11
N VAL A 145 -3.09 15.34 5.87
CA VAL A 145 -3.10 15.72 7.30
C VAL A 145 -2.17 16.90 7.45
N ASP A 146 -2.68 18.01 8.02
CA ASP A 146 -1.92 19.25 8.23
C ASP A 146 -1.21 19.74 6.94
N GLY A 147 -1.87 19.59 5.79
CA GLY A 147 -1.33 19.97 4.48
C GLY A 147 -0.30 19.01 3.89
N HIS A 148 -0.08 17.85 4.51
CA HIS A 148 0.85 16.82 4.03
C HIS A 148 0.10 15.63 3.44
N PRO A 149 0.40 15.21 2.19
CA PRO A 149 -0.25 14.08 1.56
C PRO A 149 0.01 12.77 2.32
N VAL A 150 -1.07 12.04 2.62
CA VAL A 150 -1.02 10.76 3.35
C VAL A 150 -1.73 9.62 2.64
N LEU A 151 -2.47 9.91 1.58
CA LEU A 151 -3.09 8.94 0.68
C LEU A 151 -2.99 9.48 -0.75
N ALA A 152 -2.46 8.67 -1.65
CA ALA A 152 -2.26 9.07 -3.05
C ALA A 152 -2.37 7.90 -4.01
N ARG A 153 -2.74 8.20 -5.25
CA ARG A 153 -2.78 7.24 -6.36
C ARG A 153 -1.91 7.73 -7.51
N GLU A 154 -1.16 6.82 -8.13
CA GLU A 154 -0.46 7.05 -9.39
C GLU A 154 -0.72 5.83 -10.30
N GLY A 155 -1.65 5.99 -11.27
CA GLY A 155 -2.05 4.89 -12.13
C GLY A 155 -2.59 3.69 -11.32
N ARG A 156 -1.86 2.57 -11.37
CA ARG A 156 -2.17 1.33 -10.63
C ARG A 156 -1.51 1.24 -9.24
N LEU A 157 -0.81 2.29 -8.84
CA LEU A 157 -0.21 2.38 -7.51
C LEU A 157 -1.14 3.14 -6.56
N LEU A 158 -1.44 2.55 -5.41
CA LEU A 158 -2.15 3.21 -4.31
C LEU A 158 -1.24 3.18 -3.08
N VAL A 159 -0.99 4.32 -2.46
CA VAL A 159 -0.11 4.42 -1.29
C VAL A 159 -0.78 5.17 -0.15
N ALA A 160 -0.60 4.65 1.05
CA ALA A 160 -1.12 5.23 2.29
C ALA A 160 0.01 5.34 3.33
N ALA A 161 0.10 6.49 4.00
CA ALA A 161 1.04 6.69 5.09
C ALA A 161 0.61 6.02 6.40
N PHE A 162 -0.65 5.67 6.52
CA PHE A 162 -1.30 5.09 7.69
C PHE A 162 -1.53 3.58 7.53
N HIS A 163 -2.15 2.98 8.54
CA HIS A 163 -2.42 1.55 8.63
C HIS A 163 -3.91 1.24 8.46
N PRO A 164 -4.44 1.10 7.24
CA PRO A 164 -5.86 0.79 7.02
C PRO A 164 -6.25 -0.61 7.51
N GLU A 165 -5.26 -1.51 7.67
CA GLU A 165 -5.45 -2.87 8.17
C GLU A 165 -5.73 -2.94 9.69
N LEU A 166 -5.51 -1.84 10.42
CA LEU A 166 -5.71 -1.77 11.87
C LEU A 166 -7.06 -1.18 12.28
N THR A 167 -7.94 -0.89 11.33
CA THR A 167 -9.30 -0.41 11.57
C THR A 167 -10.32 -1.31 10.90
N ASP A 168 -11.60 -1.15 11.25
CA ASP A 168 -12.70 -1.84 10.57
C ASP A 168 -13.13 -1.16 9.25
N ASP A 169 -12.57 0.02 8.96
CA ASP A 169 -12.84 0.74 7.72
C ASP A 169 -12.08 0.09 6.55
N THR A 170 -12.80 -0.51 5.64
CA THR A 170 -12.23 -1.27 4.52
C THR A 170 -12.03 -0.45 3.24
N ARG A 171 -12.38 0.83 3.25
CA ARG A 171 -12.43 1.67 2.02
C ARG A 171 -11.11 1.76 1.27
N VAL A 172 -9.95 1.77 1.94
CA VAL A 172 -8.64 1.78 1.25
C VAL A 172 -8.43 0.47 0.49
N HIS A 173 -8.71 -0.67 1.13
CA HIS A 173 -8.59 -1.98 0.47
C HIS A 173 -9.63 -2.15 -0.65
N GLU A 174 -10.86 -1.68 -0.46
CA GLU A 174 -11.90 -1.68 -1.50
C GLU A 174 -11.48 -0.84 -2.71
N ARG A 175 -10.92 0.35 -2.47
CA ARG A 175 -10.36 1.21 -3.52
C ARG A 175 -9.25 0.50 -4.28
N PHE A 176 -8.36 -0.19 -3.57
CA PHE A 176 -7.32 -0.99 -4.20
C PHE A 176 -7.89 -2.14 -5.04
N LEU A 177 -8.85 -2.90 -4.51
CA LEU A 177 -9.50 -3.98 -5.26
C LEU A 177 -10.24 -3.46 -6.50
N ASN A 178 -10.79 -2.25 -6.46
CA ASN A 178 -11.38 -1.62 -7.63
C ASN A 178 -10.33 -1.31 -8.70
N ILE A 179 -9.15 -0.82 -8.32
CA ILE A 179 -8.02 -0.63 -9.25
C ILE A 179 -7.64 -1.98 -9.90
N VAL A 180 -7.56 -3.05 -9.11
CA VAL A 180 -7.27 -4.40 -9.62
C VAL A 180 -8.30 -4.85 -10.65
N ARG A 181 -9.60 -4.62 -10.39
CA ARG A 181 -10.68 -4.96 -11.34
C ARG A 181 -10.62 -4.12 -12.63
N GLU A 182 -10.31 -2.84 -12.51
CA GLU A 182 -10.13 -1.94 -13.67
C GLU A 182 -9.01 -2.45 -14.59
N GLU A 183 -7.85 -2.77 -14.03
CA GLU A 183 -6.69 -3.31 -14.77
C GLU A 183 -6.97 -4.68 -15.40
N GLY A 184 -7.70 -5.55 -14.71
CA GLY A 184 -8.10 -6.85 -15.22
C GLY A 184 -9.01 -6.74 -16.46
N ARG A 185 -9.89 -5.74 -16.51
CA ARG A 185 -10.75 -5.47 -17.67
C ARG A 185 -9.98 -4.96 -18.88
N VAL A 186 -8.93 -4.18 -18.66
CA VAL A 186 -8.08 -3.64 -19.74
C VAL A 186 -7.24 -4.74 -20.38
N ARG A 187 -6.86 -5.77 -19.60
CA ARG A 187 -6.05 -6.90 -20.10
C ARG A 187 -6.86 -8.03 -20.74
N ALA A 188 -8.14 -8.06 -20.49
CA ALA A 188 -9.06 -9.04 -21.07
C ALA A 188 -9.52 -8.62 -22.48
#